data_9c3fd12bb3e2a96b90ee0dce3f0dfea9
#
_entry.id   9c3fd12bb3e2a96b90ee0dce3f0dfea9
#
_cell.length_a   1.000
_cell.length_b   1.000
_cell.length_c   1.000
_cell.angle_alpha   90.00
_cell.angle_beta   90.00
_cell.angle_gamma   90.00
#
_symmetry.space_group_name_H-M   'P 1'
#
loop_
_entity.id
_entity.type
_entity.pdbx_description
1 polymer ?
#
loop_
_entity_poly.entity_id
_entity_poly.type
_entity_poly.pdbx_seq_one_letter_code
_entity_poly.pdbx_strand_id
1 'polypeptide(L)'
;MNDKIYIVAGHVSEYTYWVRKNIHRFYANNTSMSLSNFVYVSGPEVFRGLSEVHGYFVGSYKKRGDLGKIKSMIEIINKLPYGSLGID
;
A
#
# COMPACT_ATOMS: atom_id res chain seq x y z
N MET A 1 5.99 -15.54 5.10
CA MET A 1 6.40 -14.13 5.14
C MET A 1 5.67 -13.36 4.05
N ASN A 2 5.14 -12.21 4.36
CA ASN A 2 4.39 -11.41 3.39
C ASN A 2 5.28 -10.31 2.83
N ASP A 3 5.75 -10.52 1.60
CA ASP A 3 6.63 -9.55 0.93
C ASP A 3 5.87 -8.56 0.06
N LYS A 4 4.55 -8.49 0.23
CA LYS A 4 3.73 -7.59 -0.57
C LYS A 4 3.76 -6.17 -0.05
N ILE A 5 3.76 -5.23 -0.99
CA ILE A 5 3.74 -3.80 -0.71
C ILE A 5 2.40 -3.25 -1.19
N TYR A 6 1.60 -2.75 -0.25
CA TYR A 6 0.27 -2.26 -0.54
C TYR A 6 0.29 -0.77 -0.82
N ILE A 7 -0.31 -0.38 -1.94
CA ILE A 7 -0.30 1.00 -2.38
C ILE A 7 -1.71 1.56 -2.36
N VAL A 8 -1.94 2.56 -1.54
CA VAL A 8 -3.21 3.27 -1.47
C VAL A 8 -3.10 4.53 -2.31
N ALA A 9 -3.60 4.45 -3.53
CA ALA A 9 -3.63 5.57 -4.46
C ALA A 9 -5.07 6.00 -4.71
N GLY A 10 -5.26 7.20 -5.22
CA GLY A 10 -6.59 7.68 -5.56
C GLY A 10 -7.21 6.92 -6.71
N HIS A 11 -6.40 6.52 -7.68
CA HIS A 11 -6.83 5.78 -8.87
C HIS A 11 -5.80 4.74 -9.23
N VAL A 12 -6.24 3.68 -9.93
CA VAL A 12 -5.35 2.61 -10.36
C VAL A 12 -4.24 3.15 -11.30
N SER A 13 -4.52 4.17 -12.08
CA SER A 13 -3.52 4.77 -12.96
C SER A 13 -2.37 5.41 -12.18
N GLU A 14 -2.67 6.03 -11.04
CA GLU A 14 -1.65 6.59 -10.14
C GLU A 14 -0.80 5.49 -9.54
N TYR A 15 -1.42 4.38 -9.16
CA TYR A 15 -0.74 3.21 -8.65
C TYR A 15 0.26 2.67 -9.69
N THR A 16 -0.20 2.47 -10.92
CA THR A 16 0.63 1.94 -12.00
C THR A 16 1.82 2.85 -12.27
N TYR A 17 1.57 4.15 -12.34
CA TYR A 17 2.61 5.16 -12.56
C TYR A 17 3.65 5.14 -11.44
N TRP A 18 3.17 5.15 -10.19
CA TRP A 18 4.04 5.19 -9.03
C TRP A 18 4.92 3.95 -8.94
N VAL A 19 4.35 2.77 -9.16
CA VAL A 19 5.11 1.52 -9.09
C VAL A 19 6.20 1.50 -10.16
N ARG A 20 5.88 1.86 -11.40
CA ARG A 20 6.87 1.89 -12.48
C ARG A 20 8.01 2.86 -12.19
N LYS A 21 7.68 4.01 -11.61
CA LYS A 21 8.67 5.03 -11.32
C LYS A 21 9.57 4.64 -10.14
N ASN A 22 9.03 3.93 -9.17
CA ASN A 22 9.71 3.70 -7.90
C ASN A 22 10.24 2.28 -7.70
N ILE A 23 9.92 1.34 -8.57
CA ILE A 23 10.29 -0.06 -8.39
C ILE A 23 11.81 -0.26 -8.25
N HIS A 24 12.60 0.59 -8.90
CA HIS A 24 14.06 0.51 -8.81
C HIS A 24 14.59 0.69 -7.40
N ARG A 25 13.90 1.48 -6.59
CA ARG A 25 14.28 1.71 -5.18
C ARG A 25 14.21 0.41 -4.39
N PHE A 26 13.26 -0.45 -4.76
CA PHE A 26 13.07 -1.73 -4.08
C PHE A 26 14.02 -2.79 -4.61
N TYR A 27 14.32 -2.78 -5.90
CA TYR A 27 15.32 -3.67 -6.47
C TYR A 27 16.71 -3.44 -5.89
N ALA A 28 17.05 -2.19 -5.59
CA ALA A 28 18.35 -1.87 -5.00
C ALA A 28 18.56 -2.55 -3.66
N ASN A 29 17.47 -2.81 -2.93
CA ASN A 29 17.51 -3.40 -1.59
C ASN A 29 17.11 -4.88 -1.57
N ASN A 30 16.42 -5.35 -2.61
CA ASN A 30 15.93 -6.72 -2.64
C ASN A 30 15.74 -7.15 -4.10
N THR A 31 16.67 -7.95 -4.58
CA THR A 31 16.70 -8.40 -5.97
C THR A 31 15.55 -9.37 -6.31
N SER A 32 14.87 -9.93 -5.31
CA SER A 32 13.72 -10.80 -5.54
C SER A 32 12.41 -10.04 -5.76
N MET A 33 12.41 -8.72 -5.59
CA MET A 33 11.22 -7.90 -5.82
C MET A 33 10.84 -7.86 -7.29
N SER A 34 9.54 -7.89 -7.57
CA SER A 34 8.99 -7.77 -8.92
C SER A 34 7.68 -6.99 -8.86
N LEU A 35 7.09 -6.72 -10.02
CA LEU A 35 5.80 -6.04 -10.08
C LEU A 35 4.71 -6.80 -9.33
N SER A 36 4.81 -8.13 -9.26
CA SER A 36 3.81 -8.95 -8.57
C SER A 36 3.83 -8.77 -7.05
N ASN A 37 4.87 -8.14 -6.49
CA ASN A 37 4.92 -7.86 -5.06
C ASN A 37 4.12 -6.62 -4.68
N PHE A 38 3.71 -5.81 -5.64
CA PHE A 38 2.92 -4.61 -5.39
C PHE A 38 1.44 -4.90 -5.54
N VAL A 39 0.63 -4.36 -4.66
CA VAL A 39 -0.82 -4.57 -4.67
C VAL A 39 -1.52 -3.23 -4.60
N TYR A 40 -2.39 -2.98 -5.57
CA TYR A 40 -3.26 -1.81 -5.52
C TYR A 40 -4.39 -2.06 -4.52
N VAL A 41 -4.59 -1.13 -3.60
CA VAL A 41 -5.66 -1.25 -2.61
C VAL A 41 -6.95 -0.72 -3.22
N SER A 42 -7.76 -1.60 -3.76
CA SER A 42 -9.05 -1.24 -4.37
C SER A 42 -10.12 -0.92 -3.33
N GLY A 43 -9.97 -1.44 -2.12
CA GLY A 43 -10.89 -1.19 -1.01
C GLY A 43 -10.35 -1.78 0.27
N PRO A 44 -11.02 -1.55 1.42
CA PRO A 44 -10.57 -2.10 2.70
C PRO A 44 -10.51 -3.63 2.72
N GLU A 45 -11.31 -4.29 1.91
CA GLU A 45 -11.37 -5.75 1.86
C GLU A 45 -10.06 -6.40 1.40
N VAL A 46 -9.20 -5.64 0.75
CA VAL A 46 -7.87 -6.12 0.32
C VAL A 46 -7.05 -6.59 1.53
N PHE A 47 -7.29 -6.00 2.69
CA PHE A 47 -6.52 -6.31 3.91
C PHE A 47 -7.08 -7.49 4.70
N ARG A 48 -8.18 -8.08 4.27
CA ARG A 48 -8.81 -9.18 5.01
C ARG A 48 -7.85 -10.35 5.17
N GLY A 49 -7.72 -10.83 6.40
CA GLY A 49 -6.88 -11.99 6.69
C GLY A 49 -5.38 -11.69 6.85
N LEU A 50 -4.98 -10.43 6.73
CA LEU A 50 -3.57 -10.06 6.89
C LEU A 50 -3.23 -9.84 8.36
N SER A 51 -2.00 -10.19 8.73
CA SER A 51 -1.47 -9.96 10.07
C SER A 51 -0.63 -8.69 10.16
N GLU A 52 -0.19 -8.17 9.02
CA GLU A 52 0.52 -6.89 8.94
C GLU A 52 0.39 -6.32 7.55
N VAL A 53 0.50 -5.00 7.43
CA VAL A 53 0.41 -4.29 6.16
C VAL A 53 1.57 -3.32 6.05
N HIS A 54 2.30 -3.41 4.95
CA HIS A 54 3.38 -2.49 4.60
C HIS A 54 3.06 -1.85 3.25
N GLY A 55 3.37 -0.58 3.11
CA GLY A 55 3.15 0.09 1.85
C GLY A 55 3.15 1.60 1.96
N TYR A 56 2.45 2.24 1.04
CA TYR A 56 2.47 3.70 0.92
C TYR A 56 1.13 4.27 0.53
N PHE A 57 0.86 5.48 1.02
CA PHE A 57 -0.21 6.34 0.53
C PHE A 57 0.40 7.23 -0.55
N VAL A 58 -0.16 7.20 -1.75
CA VAL A 58 0.43 7.92 -2.89
C VAL A 58 -0.64 8.68 -3.68
N GLY A 59 -0.21 9.72 -4.38
CA GLY A 59 -1.07 10.47 -5.27
C GLY A 59 -2.27 11.09 -4.57
N SER A 60 -3.42 11.00 -5.20
CA SER A 60 -4.65 11.63 -4.69
C SER A 60 -5.41 10.74 -3.70
N TYR A 61 -4.71 9.94 -2.91
CA TYR A 61 -5.34 9.03 -1.94
C TYR A 61 -6.31 9.74 -0.98
N LYS A 62 -6.05 11.01 -0.67
CA LYS A 62 -6.90 11.78 0.25
C LYS A 62 -8.31 12.02 -0.29
N LYS A 63 -8.49 11.88 -1.60
CA LYS A 63 -9.79 12.07 -2.24
C LYS A 63 -10.66 10.83 -2.21
N ARG A 64 -10.15 9.70 -1.70
CA ARG A 64 -10.90 8.45 -1.64
C ARG A 64 -11.98 8.53 -0.56
N GLY A 65 -13.18 8.10 -0.93
CA GLY A 65 -14.31 8.07 0.02
C GLY A 65 -14.14 7.00 1.09
N ASP A 66 -13.32 5.96 0.82
CA ASP A 66 -13.10 4.85 1.75
C ASP A 66 -11.82 4.99 2.60
N LEU A 67 -11.18 6.15 2.54
CA LEU A 67 -9.89 6.35 3.22
C LEU A 67 -9.96 6.10 4.72
N GLY A 68 -11.03 6.53 5.36
CA GLY A 68 -11.21 6.32 6.79
C GLY A 68 -11.26 4.85 7.16
N LYS A 69 -11.97 4.05 6.37
CA LYS A 69 -12.06 2.61 6.59
C LYS A 69 -10.73 1.92 6.35
N ILE A 70 -10.01 2.35 5.31
CA ILE A 70 -8.68 1.81 5.00
C ILE A 70 -7.73 2.08 6.16
N LYS A 71 -7.67 3.32 6.64
CA LYS A 71 -6.79 3.69 7.76
C LYS A 71 -7.13 2.91 9.02
N SER A 72 -8.43 2.78 9.34
CA SER A 72 -8.87 2.04 10.51
C SER A 72 -8.43 0.59 10.44
N MET A 73 -8.57 -0.06 9.31
CA MET A 73 -8.15 -1.45 9.16
C MET A 73 -6.65 -1.62 9.30
N ILE A 74 -5.88 -0.70 8.74
CA ILE A 74 -4.42 -0.74 8.85
C ILE A 74 -3.99 -0.60 10.31
N GLU A 75 -4.60 0.32 11.04
CA GLU A 75 -4.29 0.52 12.46
C GLU A 75 -4.60 -0.73 13.28
N ILE A 76 -5.73 -1.37 13.01
CA ILE A 76 -6.12 -2.59 13.72
C ILE A 76 -5.15 -3.73 13.41
N ILE A 77 -4.83 -3.92 12.14
CA ILE A 77 -3.96 -5.02 11.70
C ILE A 77 -2.54 -4.83 12.24
N ASN A 78 -1.99 -3.64 12.11
CA ASN A 78 -0.62 -3.36 12.53
C ASN A 78 -0.50 -3.05 14.03
N LYS A 79 -1.63 -2.89 14.71
CA LYS A 79 -1.68 -2.60 16.16
C LYS A 79 -0.92 -1.33 16.52
N LEU A 80 -0.94 -0.34 15.63
CA LEU A 80 -0.29 0.94 15.83
C LEU A 80 -1.33 2.06 15.81
N PRO A 81 -1.25 3.03 16.74
CA PRO A 81 -2.29 4.06 16.87
C PRO A 81 -2.40 5.02 15.69
N TYR A 82 -1.39 5.13 14.84
CA TYR A 82 -1.40 6.11 13.75
C TYR A 82 -1.19 5.49 12.38
N GLY A 83 -1.61 4.25 12.20
CA GLY A 83 -1.44 3.55 10.93
C GLY A 83 0.02 3.66 10.46
N SER A 84 0.53 2.82 9.70
CA SER A 84 1.97 2.75 9.55
C SER A 84 2.45 2.69 8.12
N LEU A 85 1.61 3.10 7.18
CA LEU A 85 2.08 3.21 5.80
C LEU A 85 2.80 4.53 5.62
N GLY A 86 3.87 4.51 4.83
CA GLY A 86 4.56 5.73 4.45
C GLY A 86 3.67 6.61 3.58
N ILE A 87 4.02 7.88 3.51
CA ILE A 87 3.36 8.82 2.61
C ILE A 87 4.40 9.24 1.58
N ASP A 88 4.04 9.12 0.32
CA ASP A 88 4.98 9.46 -0.75
C ASP A 88 4.41 10.49 -1.73
#